data_8744a86918c1a54f0f06dcc180299c5f
#
_entry.id   8744a86918c1a54f0f06dcc180299c5f
#
_cell.length_a   1.000
_cell.length_b   1.000
_cell.length_c   1.000
_cell.angle_alpha   90.00
_cell.angle_beta   90.00
_cell.angle_gamma   90.00
#
_symmetry.space_group_name_H-M   'P 1'
#
loop_
_entity.id
_entity.type
_entity.pdbx_description
1 polymer ?
#
loop_
_entity_poly.entity_id
_entity_poly.type
_entity_poly.pdbx_seq_one_letter_code
_entity_poly.pdbx_strand_id
1 'polypeptide(L)'
;VKLYNVTRAVSSIITSCCNCIGYCAKILALLVVMGLGQLDASSDTLKSITAGFFKVLDDCKHELNLGENVLMELYHFWKEDHALLSRDIGCAVVCMSKKLNLLDESGKLHHGNAQEFAVKHGADQTMAQKLITVVHECEGQHQGIDDECLRALEVAKCFRSGMRQLNWAPKLDVIVTEILTEL
;
A
#
# COMPACT_ATOMS: atom_id res chain seq x y z
N VAL A 1 7.01 39.75 -24.17
CA VAL A 1 5.87 40.70 -24.04
C VAL A 1 4.65 40.02 -23.39
N LYS A 2 4.47 38.68 -23.50
CA LYS A 2 3.31 37.97 -22.89
C LYS A 2 3.40 37.71 -21.39
N LEU A 3 4.60 37.64 -20.80
CA LEU A 3 4.80 37.39 -19.37
C LEU A 3 4.54 38.64 -18.49
N TYR A 4 4.70 39.83 -19.05
CA TYR A 4 4.51 41.10 -18.29
C TYR A 4 3.02 41.43 -18.02
N ASN A 5 2.10 40.90 -18.83
CA ASN A 5 0.67 41.12 -18.63
C ASN A 5 0.03 40.19 -17.57
N VAL A 6 0.62 39.03 -17.33
CA VAL A 6 0.10 38.09 -16.30
C VAL A 6 0.43 38.59 -14.90
N THR A 7 1.63 39.12 -14.69
CA THR A 7 2.05 39.66 -13.37
C THR A 7 1.26 40.88 -12.96
N ARG A 8 0.82 41.72 -13.93
CA ARG A 8 0.01 42.90 -13.66
C ARG A 8 -1.45 42.57 -13.33
N ALA A 9 -2.01 41.52 -13.95
CA ALA A 9 -3.34 41.02 -13.63
C ALA A 9 -3.41 40.38 -12.24
N VAL A 10 -2.40 39.62 -11.85
CA VAL A 10 -2.30 39.00 -10.52
C VAL A 10 -2.11 40.07 -9.44
N SER A 11 -1.30 41.10 -9.68
CA SER A 11 -1.10 42.20 -8.74
C SER A 11 -2.36 43.04 -8.51
N SER A 12 -3.19 43.24 -9.56
CA SER A 12 -4.46 43.97 -9.45
C SER A 12 -5.55 43.21 -8.67
N ILE A 13 -5.53 41.89 -8.72
CA ILE A 13 -6.46 41.05 -7.96
C ILE A 13 -6.06 41.03 -6.47
N ILE A 14 -4.76 41.05 -6.17
CA ILE A 14 -4.25 41.05 -4.78
C ILE A 14 -4.53 42.37 -4.05
N THR A 15 -4.50 43.51 -4.76
CA THR A 15 -4.74 44.82 -4.14
C THR A 15 -6.22 45.16 -3.89
N SER A 16 -7.15 44.47 -4.58
CA SER A 16 -8.59 44.71 -4.39
C SER A 16 -9.19 43.90 -3.23
N CYS A 17 -8.44 43.00 -2.62
CA CYS A 17 -8.89 42.11 -1.55
C CYS A 17 -8.25 42.34 -0.17
N CYS A 18 -7.92 43.58 0.17
CA CYS A 18 -7.32 43.85 1.49
C CYS A 18 -8.21 43.48 2.69
N ASN A 19 -9.48 43.22 2.49
CA ASN A 19 -10.40 42.68 3.52
C ASN A 19 -10.51 41.15 3.51
N CYS A 20 -9.86 40.43 2.54
CA CYS A 20 -9.92 38.97 2.39
C CYS A 20 -8.70 38.23 2.97
N ILE A 21 -7.68 38.93 3.50
CA ILE A 21 -6.45 38.29 3.98
C ILE A 21 -6.75 37.25 5.07
N GLY A 22 -7.71 37.52 5.94
CA GLY A 22 -8.15 36.57 6.96
C GLY A 22 -8.90 35.36 6.41
N TYR A 23 -9.59 35.52 5.30
CA TYR A 23 -10.36 34.44 4.65
C TYR A 23 -9.46 33.54 3.79
N CYS A 24 -8.56 34.13 3.04
CA CYS A 24 -7.55 33.39 2.25
C CYS A 24 -6.61 32.59 3.14
N ALA A 25 -6.14 33.16 4.27
CA ALA A 25 -5.33 32.43 5.23
C ALA A 25 -6.08 31.26 5.88
N LYS A 26 -7.36 31.42 6.17
CA LYS A 26 -8.20 30.31 6.69
C LYS A 26 -8.47 29.22 5.64
N ILE A 27 -8.69 29.60 4.38
CA ILE A 27 -8.88 28.62 3.28
C ILE A 27 -7.57 27.87 3.01
N LEU A 28 -6.42 28.57 2.98
CA LEU A 28 -5.11 27.92 2.82
C LEU A 28 -4.79 27.00 4.00
N ALA A 29 -5.08 27.41 5.23
CA ALA A 29 -4.92 26.57 6.41
C ALA A 29 -5.82 25.32 6.35
N LEU A 30 -7.09 25.47 5.90
CA LEU A 30 -8.02 24.34 5.70
C LEU A 30 -7.53 23.37 4.60
N LEU A 31 -7.01 23.88 3.49
CA LEU A 31 -6.45 23.06 2.41
C LEU A 31 -5.18 22.31 2.83
N VAL A 32 -4.33 22.93 3.65
CA VAL A 32 -3.14 22.30 4.22
C VAL A 32 -3.53 21.21 5.23
N VAL A 33 -4.53 21.46 6.09
CA VAL A 33 -5.00 20.47 7.07
C VAL A 33 -5.68 19.28 6.37
N MET A 34 -6.46 19.52 5.31
CA MET A 34 -7.08 18.44 4.53
C MET A 34 -6.05 17.62 3.74
N GLY A 35 -4.96 18.24 3.27
CA GLY A 35 -3.89 17.53 2.53
C GLY A 35 -3.00 16.66 3.43
N LEU A 36 -2.79 17.05 4.68
CA LEU A 36 -1.94 16.29 5.61
C LEU A 36 -2.65 15.06 6.19
N GLY A 37 -3.97 15.12 6.40
CA GLY A 37 -4.75 14.00 6.94
C GLY A 37 -4.89 12.80 6.00
N GLN A 38 -4.76 12.97 4.69
CA GLN A 38 -4.88 11.86 3.72
C GLN A 38 -3.63 10.96 3.65
N LEU A 39 -2.45 11.50 3.94
CA LEU A 39 -1.19 10.73 3.92
C LEU A 39 -1.08 9.80 5.14
N ASP A 40 -1.53 10.24 6.30
CA ASP A 40 -1.49 9.43 7.52
C ASP A 40 -2.53 8.30 7.48
N ALA A 41 -3.74 8.57 7.00
CA ALA A 41 -4.82 7.58 6.91
C ALA A 41 -4.46 6.39 6.00
N SER A 42 -3.77 6.61 4.88
CA SER A 42 -3.35 5.53 3.98
C SER A 42 -2.25 4.67 4.59
N SER A 43 -1.34 5.27 5.35
CA SER A 43 -0.28 4.54 6.07
C SER A 43 -0.86 3.62 7.15
N ASP A 44 -1.80 4.10 7.95
CA ASP A 44 -2.43 3.31 9.02
C ASP A 44 -3.29 2.16 8.46
N THR A 45 -3.96 2.38 7.34
CA THR A 45 -4.68 1.32 6.62
C THR A 45 -3.73 0.21 6.17
N LEU A 46 -2.61 0.54 5.54
CA LEU A 46 -1.65 -0.46 5.08
C LEU A 46 -0.98 -1.21 6.22
N LYS A 47 -0.73 -0.56 7.37
CA LYS A 47 -0.30 -1.24 8.59
C LYS A 47 -1.34 -2.27 9.05
N SER A 48 -2.61 -1.86 9.14
CA SER A 48 -3.69 -2.73 9.58
C SER A 48 -3.88 -3.93 8.62
N ILE A 49 -3.76 -3.72 7.30
CA ILE A 49 -3.77 -4.79 6.30
C ILE A 49 -2.58 -5.73 6.54
N THR A 50 -1.38 -5.20 6.72
CA THR A 50 -0.18 -5.98 6.97
C THR A 50 -0.31 -6.80 8.26
N ALA A 51 -0.75 -6.21 9.36
CA ALA A 51 -1.03 -6.92 10.61
C ALA A 51 -2.08 -8.04 10.43
N GLY A 52 -3.09 -7.84 9.57
CA GLY A 52 -4.03 -8.89 9.20
C GLY A 52 -3.37 -10.11 8.57
N PHE A 53 -2.37 -9.91 7.72
CA PHE A 53 -1.57 -11.01 7.14
C PHE A 53 -0.69 -11.70 8.19
N PHE A 54 -0.06 -10.94 9.08
CA PHE A 54 0.81 -11.51 10.12
C PHE A 54 0.08 -12.43 11.10
N LYS A 55 -1.22 -12.20 11.36
CA LYS A 55 -2.03 -13.07 12.24
C LYS A 55 -2.09 -14.53 11.78
N VAL A 56 -1.90 -14.79 10.52
CA VAL A 56 -1.93 -16.15 9.94
C VAL A 56 -0.55 -16.65 9.50
N LEU A 57 0.49 -15.83 9.68
CA LEU A 57 1.85 -16.17 9.25
C LEU A 57 2.42 -17.36 10.05
N ASP A 58 2.22 -17.39 11.37
CA ASP A 58 2.77 -18.44 12.22
C ASP A 58 2.18 -19.81 11.86
N ASP A 59 0.89 -19.87 11.63
CA ASP A 59 0.24 -21.07 11.09
C ASP A 59 0.86 -21.51 9.76
N CYS A 60 1.12 -20.56 8.83
CA CYS A 60 1.73 -20.85 7.55
C CYS A 60 3.20 -21.29 7.68
N LYS A 61 3.96 -20.72 8.62
CA LYS A 61 5.31 -21.19 8.93
C LYS A 61 5.31 -22.66 9.32
N HIS A 62 4.43 -23.05 10.24
CA HIS A 62 4.29 -24.43 10.69
C HIS A 62 3.84 -25.36 9.56
N GLU A 63 2.81 -24.99 8.81
CA GLU A 63 2.19 -25.79 7.75
C GLU A 63 3.14 -26.07 6.59
N LEU A 64 3.94 -25.07 6.21
CA LEU A 64 4.92 -25.14 5.13
C LEU A 64 6.32 -25.52 5.59
N ASN A 65 6.53 -25.73 6.89
CA ASN A 65 7.84 -25.98 7.52
C ASN A 65 8.90 -24.93 7.13
N LEU A 66 8.51 -23.63 7.16
CA LEU A 66 9.39 -22.53 6.82
C LEU A 66 10.35 -22.21 7.97
N GLY A 67 11.58 -21.82 7.62
CA GLY A 67 12.60 -21.42 8.59
C GLY A 67 12.34 -20.07 9.24
N GLU A 68 13.07 -19.74 10.30
CA GLU A 68 12.98 -18.44 11.00
C GLU A 68 13.43 -17.26 10.13
N ASN A 69 14.16 -17.51 9.04
CA ASN A 69 14.57 -16.50 8.08
C ASN A 69 13.40 -15.79 7.37
N VAL A 70 12.20 -16.40 7.35
CA VAL A 70 10.99 -15.81 6.73
C VAL A 70 10.70 -14.41 7.28
N LEU A 71 10.85 -14.18 8.57
CA LEU A 71 10.63 -12.86 9.17
C LEU A 71 11.66 -11.83 8.67
N MET A 72 12.92 -12.24 8.55
CA MET A 72 13.96 -11.36 8.03
C MET A 72 13.75 -11.07 6.54
N GLU A 73 13.31 -12.06 5.76
CA GLU A 73 12.98 -11.86 4.35
C GLU A 73 11.77 -10.95 4.16
N LEU A 74 10.75 -11.02 5.03
CA LEU A 74 9.64 -10.06 5.02
C LEU A 74 10.10 -8.63 5.33
N TYR A 75 11.08 -8.46 6.22
CA TYR A 75 11.72 -7.16 6.43
C TYR A 75 12.42 -6.67 5.15
N HIS A 76 13.18 -7.55 4.46
CA HIS A 76 13.82 -7.22 3.18
C HIS A 76 12.79 -6.93 2.07
N PHE A 77 11.64 -7.61 2.07
CA PHE A 77 10.54 -7.32 1.16
C PHE A 77 10.07 -5.86 1.28
N TRP A 78 9.86 -5.38 2.51
CA TRP A 78 9.47 -3.99 2.74
C TRP A 78 10.56 -2.99 2.40
N LYS A 79 11.83 -3.37 2.49
CA LYS A 79 12.98 -2.58 2.04
C LYS A 79 13.20 -2.57 0.53
N GLU A 80 12.48 -3.40 -0.20
CA GLU A 80 12.70 -3.64 -1.64
C GLU A 80 14.09 -4.27 -1.95
N ASP A 81 14.70 -4.94 -0.98
CA ASP A 81 15.94 -5.72 -1.16
C ASP A 81 15.61 -7.08 -1.80
N HIS A 82 15.07 -7.03 -3.03
CA HIS A 82 14.48 -8.19 -3.71
C HIS A 82 15.45 -9.35 -3.95
N ALA A 83 16.75 -9.09 -3.96
CA ALA A 83 17.79 -10.12 -4.10
C ALA A 83 17.89 -11.07 -2.89
N LEU A 84 17.33 -10.66 -1.74
CA LEU A 84 17.36 -11.42 -0.50
C LEU A 84 16.07 -12.21 -0.24
N LEU A 85 15.15 -12.22 -1.20
CA LEU A 85 13.87 -12.91 -1.08
C LEU A 85 13.94 -14.27 -1.75
N SER A 86 13.56 -15.30 -1.00
CA SER A 86 13.47 -16.69 -1.50
C SER A 86 12.07 -17.02 -2.03
N ARG A 87 11.96 -18.17 -2.69
CA ARG A 87 10.70 -18.76 -3.10
C ARG A 87 9.75 -18.97 -1.91
N ASP A 88 10.27 -19.24 -0.73
CA ASP A 88 9.51 -19.52 0.49
C ASP A 88 8.63 -18.33 0.92
N ILE A 89 9.07 -17.11 0.69
CA ILE A 89 8.23 -15.91 0.89
C ILE A 89 7.01 -15.95 -0.02
N GLY A 90 7.16 -16.33 -1.28
CA GLY A 90 6.02 -16.51 -2.17
C GLY A 90 5.05 -17.58 -1.68
N CYS A 91 5.58 -18.72 -1.18
CA CYS A 91 4.75 -19.77 -0.57
C CYS A 91 4.01 -19.27 0.67
N ALA A 92 4.68 -18.49 1.52
CA ALA A 92 4.05 -17.86 2.68
C ALA A 92 2.92 -16.90 2.26
N VAL A 93 3.14 -16.07 1.23
CA VAL A 93 2.11 -15.16 0.71
C VAL A 93 0.89 -15.94 0.19
N VAL A 94 1.10 -17.02 -0.58
CA VAL A 94 0.00 -17.90 -1.05
C VAL A 94 -0.76 -18.50 0.12
N CYS A 95 -0.07 -19.09 1.10
CA CYS A 95 -0.70 -19.69 2.27
C CYS A 95 -1.52 -18.66 3.06
N MET A 96 -0.94 -17.52 3.39
CA MET A 96 -1.63 -16.45 4.11
C MET A 96 -2.86 -15.96 3.34
N SER A 97 -2.74 -15.78 2.03
CA SER A 97 -3.86 -15.35 1.18
C SER A 97 -4.99 -16.39 1.13
N LYS A 98 -4.65 -17.68 1.10
CA LYS A 98 -5.64 -18.79 1.20
C LYS A 98 -6.34 -18.78 2.55
N LYS A 99 -5.61 -18.67 3.66
CA LYS A 99 -6.19 -18.62 5.03
C LYS A 99 -7.10 -17.42 5.24
N LEU A 100 -6.80 -16.29 4.60
CA LEU A 100 -7.62 -15.08 4.64
C LEU A 100 -8.75 -15.07 3.59
N ASN A 101 -8.93 -16.17 2.84
CA ASN A 101 -9.93 -16.31 1.78
C ASN A 101 -9.83 -15.22 0.70
N LEU A 102 -8.60 -14.82 0.37
CA LEU A 102 -8.35 -13.76 -0.61
C LEU A 102 -8.12 -14.27 -2.03
N LEU A 103 -8.02 -15.59 -2.25
CA LEU A 103 -7.81 -16.17 -3.57
C LEU A 103 -9.08 -16.83 -4.09
N ASP A 104 -9.26 -16.78 -5.41
CA ASP A 104 -10.26 -17.55 -6.12
C ASP A 104 -9.77 -18.99 -6.44
N GLU A 105 -10.61 -19.79 -7.09
CA GLU A 105 -10.30 -21.16 -7.46
C GLU A 105 -9.12 -21.29 -8.44
N SER A 106 -8.79 -20.23 -9.17
CA SER A 106 -7.64 -20.15 -10.07
C SER A 106 -6.34 -19.72 -9.39
N GLY A 107 -6.39 -19.43 -8.09
CA GLY A 107 -5.26 -18.91 -7.30
C GLY A 107 -4.94 -17.44 -7.54
N LYS A 108 -5.87 -16.69 -8.11
CA LYS A 108 -5.78 -15.22 -8.26
C LYS A 108 -6.54 -14.52 -7.15
N LEU A 109 -6.25 -13.23 -6.97
CA LEU A 109 -6.94 -12.41 -5.99
C LEU A 109 -8.46 -12.39 -6.26
N HIS A 110 -9.26 -12.82 -5.28
CA HIS A 110 -10.72 -12.73 -5.34
C HIS A 110 -11.16 -11.29 -5.06
N HIS A 111 -11.64 -10.60 -6.09
CA HIS A 111 -11.95 -9.17 -6.06
C HIS A 111 -12.82 -8.76 -4.86
N GLY A 112 -13.95 -9.43 -4.65
CA GLY A 112 -14.90 -9.10 -3.57
C GLY A 112 -14.32 -9.30 -2.18
N ASN A 113 -13.70 -10.46 -1.94
CA ASN A 113 -13.12 -10.78 -0.63
C ASN A 113 -11.94 -9.86 -0.29
N ALA A 114 -11.12 -9.52 -1.29
CA ALA A 114 -10.02 -8.58 -1.11
C ALA A 114 -10.53 -7.16 -0.82
N GLN A 115 -11.63 -6.74 -1.45
CA GLN A 115 -12.26 -5.45 -1.17
C GLN A 115 -12.81 -5.40 0.26
N GLU A 116 -13.53 -6.44 0.69
CA GLU A 116 -14.04 -6.53 2.06
C GLU A 116 -12.91 -6.54 3.08
N PHE A 117 -11.85 -7.29 2.81
CA PHE A 117 -10.65 -7.33 3.67
C PHE A 117 -10.01 -5.94 3.79
N ALA A 118 -9.78 -5.24 2.68
CA ALA A 118 -9.19 -3.91 2.70
C ALA A 118 -10.06 -2.91 3.47
N VAL A 119 -11.38 -2.91 3.25
CA VAL A 119 -12.33 -2.03 3.96
C VAL A 119 -12.37 -2.35 5.46
N LYS A 120 -12.38 -3.63 5.85
CA LYS A 120 -12.31 -4.07 7.25
C LYS A 120 -11.05 -3.55 7.95
N HIS A 121 -9.97 -3.37 7.21
CA HIS A 121 -8.70 -2.84 7.71
C HIS A 121 -8.53 -1.33 7.51
N GLY A 122 -9.62 -0.59 7.22
CA GLY A 122 -9.66 0.87 7.23
C GLY A 122 -9.50 1.54 5.87
N ALA A 123 -9.42 0.78 4.75
CA ALA A 123 -9.45 1.38 3.43
C ALA A 123 -10.84 1.96 3.12
N ASP A 124 -10.91 3.15 2.55
CA ASP A 124 -12.13 3.58 1.88
C ASP A 124 -12.33 2.80 0.56
N GLN A 125 -13.51 2.91 -0.04
CA GLN A 125 -13.85 2.18 -1.27
C GLN A 125 -12.90 2.51 -2.43
N THR A 126 -12.48 3.77 -2.54
CA THR A 126 -11.57 4.22 -3.60
C THR A 126 -10.18 3.63 -3.43
N MET A 127 -9.67 3.64 -2.20
CA MET A 127 -8.38 3.03 -1.86
C MET A 127 -8.41 1.52 -2.06
N ALA A 128 -9.44 0.83 -1.59
CA ALA A 128 -9.61 -0.61 -1.78
C ALA A 128 -9.60 -0.99 -3.27
N GLN A 129 -10.37 -0.29 -4.11
CA GLN A 129 -10.38 -0.51 -5.55
C GLN A 129 -9.02 -0.32 -6.21
N LYS A 130 -8.28 0.74 -5.83
CA LYS A 130 -6.94 0.99 -6.37
C LYS A 130 -5.95 -0.09 -5.96
N LEU A 131 -5.96 -0.54 -4.70
CA LEU A 131 -5.11 -1.64 -4.22
C LEU A 131 -5.36 -2.92 -5.03
N ILE A 132 -6.63 -3.28 -5.23
CA ILE A 132 -7.03 -4.47 -5.99
C ILE A 132 -6.62 -4.33 -7.46
N THR A 133 -6.81 -3.16 -8.06
CA THR A 133 -6.39 -2.90 -9.45
C THR A 133 -4.89 -3.13 -9.61
N VAL A 134 -4.06 -2.60 -8.70
CA VAL A 134 -2.61 -2.82 -8.74
C VAL A 134 -2.26 -4.30 -8.63
N VAL A 135 -2.93 -5.07 -7.77
CA VAL A 135 -2.68 -6.53 -7.69
C VAL A 135 -3.03 -7.23 -8.99
N HIS A 136 -4.21 -6.96 -9.58
CA HIS A 136 -4.63 -7.58 -10.84
C HIS A 136 -3.71 -7.22 -12.02
N GLU A 137 -3.21 -5.98 -12.08
CA GLU A 137 -2.20 -5.57 -13.07
C GLU A 137 -0.91 -6.37 -12.90
N CYS A 138 -0.46 -6.57 -11.67
CA CYS A 138 0.72 -7.39 -11.35
C CYS A 138 0.50 -8.87 -11.68
N GLU A 139 -0.67 -9.43 -11.39
CA GLU A 139 -1.05 -10.80 -11.79
C GLU A 139 -0.99 -10.98 -13.31
N GLY A 140 -1.51 -9.99 -14.06
CA GLY A 140 -1.47 -9.99 -15.53
C GLY A 140 -0.06 -10.02 -16.08
N GLN A 141 0.89 -9.32 -15.45
CA GLN A 141 2.29 -9.28 -15.86
C GLN A 141 3.05 -10.59 -15.59
N HIS A 142 2.65 -11.36 -14.57
CA HIS A 142 3.37 -12.55 -14.10
C HIS A 142 2.61 -13.87 -14.32
N GLN A 143 1.52 -13.86 -15.09
CA GLN A 143 0.70 -15.05 -15.34
C GLN A 143 1.42 -16.20 -16.07
N GLY A 144 2.55 -15.93 -16.73
CA GLY A 144 3.37 -16.94 -17.40
C GLY A 144 4.30 -17.73 -16.48
N ILE A 145 4.32 -17.46 -15.17
CA ILE A 145 5.12 -18.20 -14.20
C ILE A 145 4.29 -19.40 -13.69
N ASP A 146 4.72 -20.62 -14.03
CA ASP A 146 3.99 -21.84 -13.67
C ASP A 146 4.02 -22.14 -12.16
N ASP A 147 5.15 -21.90 -11.50
CA ASP A 147 5.29 -22.08 -10.05
C ASP A 147 4.48 -21.05 -9.27
N GLU A 148 3.45 -21.52 -8.53
CA GLU A 148 2.53 -20.67 -7.77
C GLU A 148 3.28 -19.77 -6.77
N CYS A 149 4.28 -20.30 -6.07
CA CYS A 149 5.06 -19.55 -5.08
C CYS A 149 5.92 -18.46 -5.73
N LEU A 150 6.63 -18.78 -6.83
CA LEU A 150 7.42 -17.78 -7.56
C LEU A 150 6.52 -16.72 -8.18
N ARG A 151 5.39 -17.11 -8.75
CA ARG A 151 4.40 -16.17 -9.29
C ARG A 151 3.91 -15.22 -8.21
N ALA A 152 3.53 -15.72 -7.04
CA ALA A 152 3.07 -14.91 -5.93
C ALA A 152 4.16 -13.95 -5.42
N LEU A 153 5.42 -14.41 -5.39
CA LEU A 153 6.56 -13.55 -5.04
C LEU A 153 6.71 -12.38 -6.01
N GLU A 154 6.67 -12.64 -7.32
CA GLU A 154 6.81 -11.58 -8.32
C GLU A 154 5.61 -10.62 -8.32
N VAL A 155 4.38 -11.13 -8.14
CA VAL A 155 3.18 -10.31 -7.94
C VAL A 155 3.33 -9.42 -6.70
N ALA A 156 3.81 -9.95 -5.59
CA ALA A 156 4.03 -9.18 -4.37
C ALA A 156 5.09 -8.06 -4.54
N LYS A 157 6.22 -8.35 -5.21
CA LYS A 157 7.25 -7.34 -5.54
C LYS A 157 6.68 -6.23 -6.43
N CYS A 158 5.93 -6.59 -7.46
CA CYS A 158 5.24 -5.65 -8.34
C CYS A 158 4.26 -4.78 -7.55
N PHE A 159 3.42 -5.39 -6.71
CA PHE A 159 2.47 -4.67 -5.85
C PHE A 159 3.16 -3.69 -4.91
N ARG A 160 4.26 -4.10 -4.28
CA ARG A 160 5.05 -3.20 -3.41
C ARG A 160 5.57 -1.97 -4.16
N SER A 161 6.05 -2.16 -5.39
CA SER A 161 6.49 -1.06 -6.27
C SER A 161 5.33 -0.16 -6.69
N GLY A 162 4.16 -0.73 -6.99
CA GLY A 162 2.94 0.02 -7.31
C GLY A 162 2.46 0.89 -6.14
N MET A 163 2.49 0.38 -4.92
CA MET A 163 2.17 1.14 -3.71
C MET A 163 3.11 2.34 -3.51
N ARG A 164 4.41 2.18 -3.80
CA ARG A 164 5.36 3.29 -3.74
C ARG A 164 5.01 4.40 -4.74
N GLN A 165 4.62 4.04 -5.96
CA GLN A 165 4.20 5.01 -6.99
C GLN A 165 2.95 5.80 -6.57
N LEU A 166 2.05 5.18 -5.80
CA LEU A 166 0.88 5.81 -5.23
C LEU A 166 1.18 6.64 -3.95
N ASN A 167 2.44 6.69 -3.49
CA ASN A 167 2.86 7.28 -2.21
C ASN A 167 2.13 6.67 -0.99
N TRP A 168 1.73 5.40 -1.09
CA TRP A 168 1.03 4.68 -0.02
C TRP A 168 1.94 3.72 0.73
N ALA A 169 3.19 3.56 0.29
CA ALA A 169 4.12 2.71 1.00
C ALA A 169 4.35 3.24 2.42
N PRO A 170 4.03 2.46 3.46
CA PRO A 170 4.25 2.89 4.83
C PRO A 170 5.75 3.07 5.09
N LYS A 171 6.10 3.95 6.03
CA LYS A 171 7.48 4.11 6.47
C LYS A 171 7.92 2.81 7.14
N LEU A 172 9.09 2.31 6.74
CA LEU A 172 9.61 1.01 7.16
C LEU A 172 9.69 0.86 8.68
N ASP A 173 10.14 1.90 9.38
CA ASP A 173 10.32 1.94 10.83
C ASP A 173 9.02 1.61 11.57
N VAL A 174 7.90 2.01 11.01
CA VAL A 174 6.58 1.81 11.60
C VAL A 174 6.11 0.37 11.43
N ILE A 175 6.31 -0.24 10.26
CA ILE A 175 5.94 -1.64 10.01
C ILE A 175 6.79 -2.57 10.86
N VAL A 176 8.11 -2.33 10.90
CA VAL A 176 9.04 -3.17 11.64
C VAL A 176 8.77 -3.13 13.14
N THR A 177 8.43 -1.97 13.69
CA THR A 177 8.11 -1.83 15.11
C THR A 177 6.85 -2.62 15.47
N GLU A 178 5.80 -2.57 14.65
CA GLU A 178 4.56 -3.33 14.89
C GLU A 178 4.75 -4.83 14.74
N ILE A 179 5.48 -5.29 13.72
CA ILE A 179 5.79 -6.72 13.51
C ILE A 179 6.58 -7.28 14.69
N LEU A 180 7.55 -6.54 15.22
CA LEU A 180 8.38 -6.99 16.34
C LEU A 180 7.68 -6.89 17.70
N THR A 181 6.59 -6.15 17.81
CA THR A 181 5.82 -6.05 19.06
C THR A 181 4.67 -7.06 19.15
N GLU A 182 4.28 -7.68 18.04
CA GLU A 182 3.26 -8.75 18.02
C GLU A 182 3.86 -10.17 18.04
N LEU A 183 5.20 -10.31 17.99
CA LEU A 183 5.96 -11.56 18.14
C LEU A 183 6.46 -11.73 19.55
#